data_b0d06c556ca596444ba4cdea3061e52f
#
_entry.id   b0d06c556ca596444ba4cdea3061e52f
#
_cell.length_a   1.000
_cell.length_b   1.000
_cell.length_c   1.000
_cell.angle_alpha   90.00
_cell.angle_beta   90.00
_cell.angle_gamma   90.00
#
_symmetry.space_group_name_H-M   'P 1'
#
loop_
_entity.id
_entity.type
_entity.pdbx_description
1 polymer ?
#
loop_
_entity_poly.entity_id
_entity_poly.type
_entity_poly.pdbx_seq_one_letter_code
_entity_poly.pdbx_strand_id
1 'polypeptide(L)'
;MAETTAVLNWAHRAPCSKTIHDPSAKSPTKIKSHTGFALVTGAKMIILAIETSCDETAVAVMRNGREQLSSELFSQADMHAMYGGVVPEIASRNHTAVIGKLSELAVKNAGIELKDIDAVAVTYAPGLIGALLVGVNFAKGLAFSLGVPLIPVHHIRGHIAANYIAYPELEPPFLCTIVSGGNSLIADVRGYTDIRILGRSRDDAAGECFDKSARVLGLGYPGGPALDKLAQSGDDSLFNLPRPVIDGFPYDMSFSGLKTAVVNIVHNAEQKGETLDTASLAASIARAVSDILVPRIMTAAGELGYSKIAIAGGVAANSRIRADFLKAAEEAGHTLFIPPLKLCGDNAAMIGCQGFYEHLAGVSAGMDLNAYATLDADAEYTEK
;
A
#
# COMPACT_ATOMS: atom_id res chain seq x y z
N MET A 1 -7.34 6.78 -39.50
CA MET A 1 -8.04 8.02 -39.08
C MET A 1 -9.50 7.67 -38.83
N ALA A 2 -9.84 7.02 -37.74
CA ALA A 2 -11.21 6.79 -37.26
C ALA A 2 -11.21 6.12 -35.86
N GLU A 3 -10.74 6.78 -34.80
CA GLU A 3 -10.83 6.29 -33.42
C GLU A 3 -10.89 7.42 -32.37
N THR A 4 -11.44 8.59 -32.69
CA THR A 4 -11.39 9.74 -31.75
C THR A 4 -12.77 10.22 -31.31
N THR A 5 -13.83 9.40 -31.38
CA THR A 5 -15.20 9.89 -31.13
C THR A 5 -15.96 9.21 -29.97
N ALA A 6 -15.31 8.38 -29.15
CA ALA A 6 -16.00 7.67 -28.07
C ALA A 6 -15.93 8.33 -26.68
N VAL A 7 -15.18 9.42 -26.51
CA VAL A 7 -14.87 10.01 -25.18
C VAL A 7 -15.93 11.04 -24.72
N LEU A 8 -16.88 11.44 -25.54
CA LEU A 8 -17.77 12.60 -25.26
C LEU A 8 -19.22 12.25 -24.86
N ASN A 9 -19.57 10.99 -24.63
CA ASN A 9 -20.97 10.63 -24.35
C ASN A 9 -21.36 10.48 -22.86
N TRP A 10 -20.49 10.78 -21.93
CA TRP A 10 -20.78 10.69 -20.50
C TRP A 10 -21.54 11.88 -19.91
N ALA A 11 -21.54 13.04 -20.60
CA ALA A 11 -22.06 14.29 -20.05
C ALA A 11 -23.56 14.58 -20.34
N HIS A 12 -24.27 13.71 -21.05
CA HIS A 12 -25.60 14.10 -21.58
C HIS A 12 -26.79 13.22 -21.17
N ARG A 13 -26.77 12.57 -20.01
CA ARG A 13 -28.02 11.94 -19.51
C ARG A 13 -28.15 12.05 -17.98
N ALA A 14 -28.58 13.20 -17.50
CA ALA A 14 -29.37 13.30 -16.27
C ALA A 14 -30.29 14.51 -16.31
N PRO A 15 -31.61 14.35 -16.29
CA PRO A 15 -32.49 15.47 -15.98
C PRO A 15 -32.53 15.68 -14.49
N CYS A 16 -32.03 16.82 -14.05
CA CYS A 16 -32.22 17.35 -12.73
C CYS A 16 -33.70 17.65 -12.50
N SER A 17 -34.40 16.90 -11.67
CA SER A 17 -35.55 17.38 -10.91
C SER A 17 -36.01 16.30 -9.93
N LYS A 18 -35.78 16.52 -8.62
CA LYS A 18 -36.80 16.42 -7.58
C LYS A 18 -36.17 16.54 -6.21
N THR A 19 -36.32 17.70 -5.63
CA THR A 19 -36.32 17.91 -4.18
C THR A 19 -37.44 17.09 -3.58
N ILE A 20 -37.11 16.10 -2.74
CA ILE A 20 -38.06 15.49 -1.81
C ILE A 20 -37.35 15.39 -0.46
N HIS A 21 -37.71 16.29 0.44
CA HIS A 21 -37.48 16.11 1.87
C HIS A 21 -38.47 15.05 2.36
N ASP A 22 -37.96 13.92 2.84
CA ASP A 22 -38.71 12.93 3.62
C ASP A 22 -38.23 12.99 5.07
N PRO A 23 -39.07 13.42 6.02
CA PRO A 23 -38.70 13.54 7.44
C PRO A 23 -38.80 12.22 8.22
N SER A 24 -38.95 11.05 7.55
CA SER A 24 -39.14 9.76 8.23
C SER A 24 -37.94 8.83 8.27
N ALA A 25 -36.73 9.28 7.87
CA ALA A 25 -35.53 8.49 8.02
C ALA A 25 -35.17 8.30 9.49
N LYS A 26 -35.42 7.10 10.01
CA LYS A 26 -35.05 6.70 11.37
C LYS A 26 -33.53 6.77 11.52
N SER A 27 -33.07 7.54 12.53
CA SER A 27 -31.65 7.64 12.90
C SER A 27 -31.08 6.24 13.20
N PRO A 28 -29.82 5.98 12.77
CA PRO A 28 -29.19 4.71 13.08
C PRO A 28 -28.96 4.56 14.58
N THR A 29 -29.41 3.46 15.12
CA THR A 29 -29.29 3.07 16.53
C THR A 29 -27.80 2.97 16.89
N LYS A 30 -27.36 3.68 17.92
CA LYS A 30 -26.00 3.60 18.49
C LYS A 30 -25.67 2.14 18.83
N ILE A 31 -24.71 1.57 18.11
CA ILE A 31 -24.16 0.23 18.38
C ILE A 31 -23.11 0.39 19.48
N LYS A 32 -23.37 -0.19 20.64
CA LYS A 32 -22.41 -0.32 21.74
C LYS A 32 -21.31 -1.31 21.33
N SER A 33 -20.05 -0.90 21.51
CA SER A 33 -18.88 -1.78 21.42
C SER A 33 -19.01 -2.97 22.36
N HIS A 34 -19.02 -4.20 21.84
CA HIS A 34 -18.45 -5.39 22.47
C HIS A 34 -18.53 -6.57 21.50
N THR A 35 -17.35 -7.13 21.19
CA THR A 35 -17.09 -8.52 20.79
C THR A 35 -18.14 -9.21 19.91
N GLY A 36 -17.81 -9.42 18.65
CA GLY A 36 -18.56 -10.25 17.73
C GLY A 36 -19.09 -9.42 16.56
N PHE A 37 -18.26 -9.24 15.53
CA PHE A 37 -18.72 -8.75 14.24
C PHE A 37 -19.64 -9.79 13.62
N ALA A 38 -20.94 -9.76 13.99
CA ALA A 38 -21.95 -10.44 13.22
C ALA A 38 -21.97 -9.76 11.84
N LEU A 39 -21.49 -10.48 10.81
CA LEU A 39 -21.74 -10.15 9.41
C LEU A 39 -23.18 -9.69 9.30
N VAL A 40 -23.39 -8.44 8.87
CA VAL A 40 -24.71 -7.92 8.51
C VAL A 40 -25.19 -8.83 7.38
N THR A 41 -26.01 -9.80 7.74
CA THR A 41 -26.54 -10.82 6.86
C THR A 41 -27.51 -10.17 5.90
N GLY A 42 -27.15 -10.09 4.61
CA GLY A 42 -28.10 -9.90 3.52
C GLY A 42 -27.72 -8.91 2.42
N ALA A 43 -27.13 -7.78 2.68
CA ALA A 43 -26.78 -6.82 1.64
C ALA A 43 -25.35 -7.05 1.12
N LYS A 44 -25.19 -7.23 -0.19
CA LYS A 44 -23.88 -7.33 -0.85
C LYS A 44 -23.42 -5.91 -1.14
N MET A 45 -22.44 -5.40 -0.39
CA MET A 45 -21.84 -4.10 -0.65
C MET A 45 -20.76 -4.21 -1.72
N ILE A 46 -20.89 -3.44 -2.79
CA ILE A 46 -19.92 -3.34 -3.90
C ILE A 46 -19.22 -1.99 -3.82
N ILE A 47 -17.89 -2.03 -3.71
CA ILE A 47 -17.03 -0.85 -3.65
C ILE A 47 -16.15 -0.80 -4.89
N LEU A 48 -16.17 0.32 -5.61
CA LEU A 48 -15.16 0.65 -6.60
C LEU A 48 -14.04 1.40 -5.90
N ALA A 49 -12.83 0.87 -5.99
CA ALA A 49 -11.66 1.40 -5.31
C ALA A 49 -10.63 1.94 -6.30
N ILE A 50 -9.96 3.03 -5.93
CA ILE A 50 -9.00 3.76 -6.77
C ILE A 50 -7.72 4.00 -5.98
N GLU A 51 -6.57 3.62 -6.57
CA GLU A 51 -5.23 3.84 -6.06
C GLU A 51 -4.41 4.61 -7.10
N THR A 52 -3.86 5.77 -6.70
CA THR A 52 -2.99 6.60 -7.54
C THR A 52 -1.90 7.30 -6.73
N SER A 53 -1.42 6.71 -5.64
CA SER A 53 -0.52 7.42 -4.72
C SER A 53 0.90 7.63 -5.25
N CYS A 54 1.35 6.82 -6.22
CA CYS A 54 2.71 6.88 -6.76
C CYS A 54 2.73 6.77 -8.30
N ASP A 55 3.27 5.71 -8.85
CA ASP A 55 3.40 5.48 -10.30
C ASP A 55 2.49 4.36 -10.83
N GLU A 56 1.69 3.73 -9.99
CA GLU A 56 0.64 2.81 -10.37
C GLU A 56 -0.73 3.49 -10.38
N THR A 57 -1.46 3.34 -11.50
CA THR A 57 -2.90 3.59 -11.53
C THR A 57 -3.61 2.27 -11.37
N ALA A 58 -4.35 2.08 -10.29
CA ALA A 58 -5.12 0.86 -10.09
C ALA A 58 -6.58 1.16 -9.80
N VAL A 59 -7.46 0.28 -10.31
CA VAL A 59 -8.90 0.30 -10.02
C VAL A 59 -9.36 -1.12 -9.77
N ALA A 60 -10.12 -1.33 -8.69
CA ALA A 60 -10.67 -2.64 -8.34
C ALA A 60 -12.14 -2.53 -7.96
N VAL A 61 -12.86 -3.63 -8.17
CA VAL A 61 -14.21 -3.80 -7.65
C VAL A 61 -14.19 -4.87 -6.58
N MET A 62 -14.57 -4.48 -5.36
CA MET A 62 -14.58 -5.36 -4.20
C MET A 62 -16.00 -5.60 -3.72
N ARG A 63 -16.28 -6.83 -3.30
CA ARG A 63 -17.54 -7.21 -2.65
C ARG A 63 -17.28 -7.51 -1.17
N ASN A 64 -18.04 -6.87 -0.29
CA ASN A 64 -17.96 -7.08 1.16
C ASN A 64 -16.54 -6.97 1.72
N GLY A 65 -15.72 -6.11 1.11
CA GLY A 65 -14.35 -5.79 1.52
C GLY A 65 -13.29 -6.84 1.20
N ARG A 66 -13.61 -8.14 1.16
CA ARG A 66 -12.61 -9.20 1.01
C ARG A 66 -12.67 -9.97 -0.31
N GLU A 67 -13.80 -9.93 -0.99
CA GLU A 67 -13.97 -10.61 -2.27
C GLU A 67 -13.62 -9.65 -3.43
N GLN A 68 -12.53 -9.93 -4.10
CA GLN A 68 -12.10 -9.19 -5.29
C GLN A 68 -12.86 -9.69 -6.52
N LEU A 69 -13.73 -8.85 -7.09
CA LEU A 69 -14.44 -9.15 -8.34
C LEU A 69 -13.58 -8.86 -9.56
N SER A 70 -12.84 -7.74 -9.51
CA SER A 70 -11.87 -7.37 -10.53
C SER A 70 -10.75 -6.52 -9.92
N SER A 71 -9.59 -6.47 -10.58
CA SER A 71 -8.49 -5.58 -10.21
C SER A 71 -7.66 -5.30 -11.46
N GLU A 72 -7.63 -4.05 -11.87
CA GLU A 72 -6.90 -3.57 -13.03
C GLU A 72 -5.77 -2.66 -12.58
N LEU A 73 -4.61 -2.85 -13.18
CA LEU A 73 -3.39 -2.11 -12.86
C LEU A 73 -2.71 -1.61 -14.13
N PHE A 74 -2.35 -0.36 -14.14
CA PHE A 74 -1.43 0.24 -15.11
C PHE A 74 -0.21 0.77 -14.38
N SER A 75 0.95 0.14 -14.58
CA SER A 75 2.22 0.59 -14.02
C SER A 75 2.97 1.47 -14.99
N GLN A 76 3.61 2.49 -14.46
CA GLN A 76 4.48 3.42 -15.19
C GLN A 76 5.97 3.11 -14.98
N ALA A 77 6.30 1.96 -14.37
CA ALA A 77 7.66 1.60 -13.99
C ALA A 77 8.64 1.66 -15.19
N ASP A 78 8.26 1.10 -16.34
CA ASP A 78 9.10 1.11 -17.55
C ASP A 78 9.38 2.53 -18.06
N MET A 79 8.40 3.42 -17.94
CA MET A 79 8.56 4.82 -18.33
C MET A 79 9.49 5.55 -17.37
N HIS A 80 9.34 5.33 -16.08
CA HIS A 80 10.18 5.94 -15.05
C HIS A 80 11.60 5.36 -15.00
N ALA A 81 11.80 4.14 -15.52
CA ALA A 81 13.14 3.53 -15.63
C ALA A 81 14.13 4.41 -16.44
N MET A 82 13.65 5.12 -17.48
CA MET A 82 14.48 6.04 -18.26
C MET A 82 15.03 7.22 -17.44
N TYR A 83 14.36 7.58 -16.35
CA TYR A 83 14.75 8.66 -15.44
C TYR A 83 15.48 8.14 -14.18
N GLY A 84 15.57 6.82 -14.03
CA GLY A 84 16.16 6.18 -12.86
C GLY A 84 15.31 6.31 -11.58
N GLY A 85 14.00 6.54 -11.71
CA GLY A 85 13.04 6.65 -10.62
C GLY A 85 11.84 7.50 -10.98
N VAL A 86 10.84 7.56 -10.11
CA VAL A 86 9.56 8.23 -10.36
C VAL A 86 9.74 9.73 -10.54
N VAL A 87 9.16 10.29 -11.61
CA VAL A 87 9.03 11.72 -11.87
C VAL A 87 7.58 12.13 -11.58
N PRO A 88 7.30 12.87 -10.49
CA PRO A 88 5.94 13.11 -10.00
C PRO A 88 5.01 13.77 -11.02
N GLU A 89 5.50 14.71 -11.82
CA GLU A 89 4.68 15.37 -12.83
C GLU A 89 4.28 14.42 -13.97
N ILE A 90 5.20 13.56 -14.41
CA ILE A 90 4.92 12.55 -15.44
C ILE A 90 3.89 11.56 -14.90
N ALA A 91 4.07 11.08 -13.66
CA ALA A 91 3.13 10.18 -13.02
C ALA A 91 1.71 10.76 -13.00
N SER A 92 1.56 12.01 -12.55
CA SER A 92 0.25 12.68 -12.46
C SER A 92 -0.45 12.80 -13.82
N ARG A 93 0.27 13.13 -14.88
CA ARG A 93 -0.27 13.24 -16.23
C ARG A 93 -0.75 11.89 -16.77
N ASN A 94 0.00 10.82 -16.51
CA ASN A 94 -0.37 9.48 -16.96
C ASN A 94 -1.59 8.96 -16.21
N HIS A 95 -1.71 9.18 -14.90
CA HIS A 95 -2.93 8.84 -14.17
C HIS A 95 -4.16 9.45 -14.82
N THR A 96 -4.11 10.74 -15.19
CA THR A 96 -5.22 11.43 -15.86
C THR A 96 -5.60 10.77 -17.17
N ALA A 97 -4.63 10.27 -17.94
CA ALA A 97 -4.86 9.67 -19.24
C ALA A 97 -5.53 8.29 -19.17
N VAL A 98 -5.31 7.53 -18.08
CA VAL A 98 -5.69 6.10 -18.02
C VAL A 98 -6.81 5.78 -17.04
N ILE A 99 -7.02 6.59 -15.98
CA ILE A 99 -7.92 6.28 -14.87
C ILE A 99 -9.36 5.98 -15.31
N GLY A 100 -9.90 6.75 -16.26
CA GLY A 100 -11.26 6.55 -16.76
C GLY A 100 -11.42 5.21 -17.47
N LYS A 101 -10.51 4.89 -18.39
CA LYS A 101 -10.53 3.62 -19.12
C LYS A 101 -10.30 2.42 -18.22
N LEU A 102 -9.43 2.58 -17.23
CA LEU A 102 -9.16 1.53 -16.26
C LEU A 102 -10.38 1.24 -15.38
N SER A 103 -11.12 2.28 -15.01
CA SER A 103 -12.38 2.16 -14.25
C SER A 103 -13.48 1.45 -15.06
N GLU A 104 -13.64 1.78 -16.34
CA GLU A 104 -14.56 1.07 -17.24
C GLU A 104 -14.19 -0.42 -17.35
N LEU A 105 -12.91 -0.72 -17.49
CA LEU A 105 -12.40 -2.09 -17.57
C LEU A 105 -12.66 -2.86 -16.28
N ALA A 106 -12.41 -2.26 -15.13
CA ALA A 106 -12.65 -2.87 -13.83
C ALA A 106 -14.13 -3.24 -13.63
N VAL A 107 -15.05 -2.32 -13.94
CA VAL A 107 -16.50 -2.56 -13.86
C VAL A 107 -16.93 -3.68 -14.82
N LYS A 108 -16.43 -3.64 -16.07
CA LYS A 108 -16.71 -4.66 -17.07
C LYS A 108 -16.22 -6.05 -16.63
N ASN A 109 -14.98 -6.14 -16.13
CA ASN A 109 -14.38 -7.41 -15.72
C ASN A 109 -14.99 -7.96 -14.43
N ALA A 110 -15.55 -7.10 -13.58
CA ALA A 110 -16.35 -7.49 -12.43
C ALA A 110 -17.74 -8.06 -12.81
N GLY A 111 -18.18 -7.89 -14.06
CA GLY A 111 -19.50 -8.36 -14.53
C GLY A 111 -20.67 -7.60 -13.94
N ILE A 112 -20.49 -6.31 -13.58
CA ILE A 112 -21.51 -5.44 -12.99
C ILE A 112 -21.76 -4.21 -13.86
N GLU A 113 -22.79 -3.44 -13.52
CA GLU A 113 -23.01 -2.10 -14.07
C GLU A 113 -22.62 -1.02 -13.05
N LEU A 114 -22.35 0.21 -13.52
CA LEU A 114 -22.02 1.34 -12.63
C LEU A 114 -23.06 1.60 -11.54
N LYS A 115 -24.33 1.37 -11.84
CA LYS A 115 -25.44 1.52 -10.87
C LYS A 115 -25.41 0.54 -9.71
N ASP A 116 -24.64 -0.56 -9.84
CA ASP A 116 -24.50 -1.59 -8.82
C ASP A 116 -23.43 -1.25 -7.78
N ILE A 117 -22.72 -0.13 -7.98
CA ILE A 117 -21.69 0.36 -7.05
C ILE A 117 -22.38 1.06 -5.89
N ASP A 118 -22.08 0.62 -4.66
CA ASP A 118 -22.64 1.16 -3.42
C ASP A 118 -21.76 2.26 -2.79
N ALA A 119 -20.46 2.28 -3.10
CA ALA A 119 -19.53 3.30 -2.63
C ALA A 119 -18.27 3.40 -3.51
N VAL A 120 -17.59 4.56 -3.47
CA VAL A 120 -16.29 4.77 -4.11
C VAL A 120 -15.24 4.99 -3.03
N ALA A 121 -14.21 4.15 -2.98
CA ALA A 121 -13.06 4.29 -2.10
C ALA A 121 -11.86 4.85 -2.87
N VAL A 122 -11.10 5.75 -2.26
CA VAL A 122 -9.94 6.37 -2.91
C VAL A 122 -8.81 6.62 -1.94
N THR A 123 -7.59 6.38 -2.37
CA THR A 123 -6.41 6.79 -1.63
C THR A 123 -6.27 8.30 -1.62
N TYR A 124 -6.26 8.89 -0.40
CA TYR A 124 -6.14 10.34 -0.24
C TYR A 124 -4.81 10.77 0.41
N ALA A 125 -4.11 9.84 1.07
CA ALA A 125 -2.83 10.06 1.76
C ALA A 125 -2.14 8.72 2.09
N PRO A 126 -0.81 8.71 2.33
CA PRO A 126 0.17 9.63 1.77
C PRO A 126 0.53 9.25 0.34
N GLY A 127 1.27 10.14 -0.37
CA GLY A 127 1.75 9.86 -1.72
C GLY A 127 2.17 11.12 -2.48
N LEU A 128 2.43 10.99 -3.77
CA LEU A 128 2.73 12.09 -4.65
C LEU A 128 1.48 12.97 -4.81
N ILE A 129 1.55 14.22 -4.34
CA ILE A 129 0.37 15.10 -4.24
C ILE A 129 -0.40 15.24 -5.57
N GLY A 130 0.31 15.40 -6.69
CA GLY A 130 -0.31 15.53 -8.00
C GLY A 130 -1.01 14.24 -8.44
N ALA A 131 -0.44 13.08 -8.15
CA ALA A 131 -0.99 11.77 -8.45
C ALA A 131 -2.24 11.49 -7.59
N LEU A 132 -2.17 11.72 -6.28
CA LEU A 132 -3.30 11.61 -5.36
C LEU A 132 -4.47 12.51 -5.79
N LEU A 133 -4.19 13.77 -6.18
CA LEU A 133 -5.23 14.70 -6.63
C LEU A 133 -5.98 14.20 -7.86
N VAL A 134 -5.34 13.46 -8.76
CA VAL A 134 -6.02 12.85 -9.90
C VAL A 134 -7.05 11.82 -9.42
N GLY A 135 -6.64 10.87 -8.58
CA GLY A 135 -7.53 9.85 -8.02
C GLY A 135 -8.67 10.45 -7.21
N VAL A 136 -8.36 11.38 -6.28
CA VAL A 136 -9.35 12.03 -5.42
C VAL A 136 -10.39 12.79 -6.23
N ASN A 137 -9.99 13.60 -7.23
CA ASN A 137 -10.96 14.35 -8.04
C ASN A 137 -11.78 13.45 -8.96
N PHE A 138 -11.18 12.39 -9.51
CA PHE A 138 -11.92 11.40 -10.28
C PHE A 138 -12.95 10.66 -9.40
N ALA A 139 -12.55 10.21 -8.20
CA ALA A 139 -13.43 9.55 -7.25
C ALA A 139 -14.61 10.44 -6.81
N LYS A 140 -14.35 11.73 -6.53
CA LYS A 140 -15.39 12.73 -6.24
C LYS A 140 -16.42 12.81 -7.36
N GLY A 141 -15.96 13.00 -8.60
CA GLY A 141 -16.83 13.10 -9.74
C GLY A 141 -17.68 11.84 -9.93
N LEU A 142 -17.08 10.67 -9.75
CA LEU A 142 -17.77 9.39 -9.87
C LEU A 142 -18.78 9.18 -8.74
N ALA A 143 -18.39 9.38 -7.48
CA ALA A 143 -19.29 9.25 -6.32
C ALA A 143 -20.48 10.22 -6.41
N PHE A 144 -20.22 11.47 -6.80
CA PHE A 144 -21.27 12.46 -7.03
C PHE A 144 -22.26 12.03 -8.14
N SER A 145 -21.74 11.54 -9.26
CA SER A 145 -22.58 11.14 -10.40
C SER A 145 -23.44 9.91 -10.10
N LEU A 146 -22.95 8.99 -9.26
CA LEU A 146 -23.66 7.80 -8.84
C LEU A 146 -24.56 8.04 -7.61
N GLY A 147 -24.36 9.14 -6.88
CA GLY A 147 -25.08 9.42 -5.64
C GLY A 147 -24.72 8.50 -4.49
N VAL A 148 -23.46 8.02 -4.45
CA VAL A 148 -22.96 7.07 -3.45
C VAL A 148 -21.90 7.71 -2.54
N PRO A 149 -21.65 7.15 -1.34
CA PRO A 149 -20.60 7.63 -0.44
C PRO A 149 -19.20 7.62 -1.08
N LEU A 150 -18.42 8.64 -0.77
CA LEU A 150 -16.97 8.72 -1.02
C LEU A 150 -16.22 8.33 0.24
N ILE A 151 -15.35 7.34 0.16
CA ILE A 151 -14.62 6.80 1.30
C ILE A 151 -13.14 7.15 1.15
N PRO A 152 -12.59 8.00 2.03
CA PRO A 152 -11.16 8.31 2.05
C PRO A 152 -10.39 7.16 2.69
N VAL A 153 -9.36 6.66 1.99
CA VAL A 153 -8.55 5.55 2.49
C VAL A 153 -7.09 5.98 2.58
N HIS A 154 -6.48 5.71 3.73
CA HIS A 154 -5.06 5.92 3.92
C HIS A 154 -4.27 4.77 3.27
N HIS A 155 -3.31 5.08 2.39
CA HIS A 155 -2.52 4.12 1.61
C HIS A 155 -1.88 3.01 2.48
N ILE A 156 -1.26 3.39 3.59
CA ILE A 156 -0.60 2.44 4.51
C ILE A 156 -1.61 1.50 5.17
N ARG A 157 -2.81 1.97 5.51
CA ARG A 157 -3.90 1.11 6.00
C ARG A 157 -4.38 0.15 4.93
N GLY A 158 -4.36 0.58 3.65
CA GLY A 158 -4.59 -0.29 2.50
C GLY A 158 -3.60 -1.45 2.47
N HIS A 159 -2.29 -1.19 2.59
CA HIS A 159 -1.29 -2.26 2.64
C HIS A 159 -1.55 -3.28 3.76
N ILE A 160 -1.95 -2.84 4.96
CA ILE A 160 -2.35 -3.74 6.03
C ILE A 160 -3.56 -4.60 5.59
N ALA A 161 -4.56 -3.96 4.97
CA ALA A 161 -5.78 -4.62 4.52
C ALA A 161 -5.59 -5.64 3.39
N ALA A 162 -4.48 -5.57 2.65
CA ALA A 162 -4.09 -6.61 1.68
C ALA A 162 -4.00 -8.00 2.33
N ASN A 163 -3.62 -8.07 3.62
CA ASN A 163 -3.59 -9.32 4.37
C ASN A 163 -5.00 -9.87 4.64
N TYR A 164 -6.01 -9.02 4.83
CA TYR A 164 -7.40 -9.47 5.03
C TYR A 164 -8.00 -10.11 3.76
N ILE A 165 -7.53 -9.68 2.58
CA ILE A 165 -7.93 -10.30 1.30
C ILE A 165 -7.29 -11.68 1.17
N ALA A 166 -6.00 -11.78 1.53
CA ALA A 166 -5.22 -13.02 1.42
C ALA A 166 -5.63 -14.07 2.45
N TYR A 167 -6.01 -13.63 3.65
CA TYR A 167 -6.28 -14.47 4.82
C TYR A 167 -7.62 -14.09 5.45
N PRO A 168 -8.73 -14.73 5.03
CA PRO A 168 -10.05 -14.44 5.57
C PRO A 168 -10.17 -14.63 7.09
N GLU A 169 -9.31 -15.49 7.67
CA GLU A 169 -9.23 -15.76 9.11
C GLU A 169 -8.45 -14.70 9.89
N LEU A 170 -7.70 -13.81 9.21
CA LEU A 170 -6.98 -12.75 9.91
C LEU A 170 -7.94 -11.68 10.40
N GLU A 171 -7.95 -11.51 11.71
CA GLU A 171 -8.70 -10.48 12.42
C GLU A 171 -7.79 -9.77 13.43
N PRO A 172 -7.95 -8.46 13.65
CA PRO A 172 -7.30 -7.76 14.74
C PRO A 172 -7.64 -8.39 16.11
N PRO A 173 -6.76 -8.30 17.13
CA PRO A 173 -5.51 -7.54 17.09
C PRO A 173 -4.33 -8.38 16.58
N PHE A 174 -3.33 -7.70 15.97
CA PHE A 174 -2.06 -8.28 15.53
C PHE A 174 -1.00 -7.18 15.30
N LEU A 175 0.27 -7.55 15.19
CA LEU A 175 1.33 -6.63 14.77
C LEU A 175 1.56 -6.72 13.26
N CYS A 176 1.85 -5.59 12.62
CA CYS A 176 2.16 -5.54 11.20
C CYS A 176 3.44 -4.74 10.94
N THR A 177 4.39 -5.34 10.21
CA THR A 177 5.50 -4.60 9.62
C THR A 177 5.10 -4.15 8.23
N ILE A 178 5.03 -2.85 7.99
CA ILE A 178 4.73 -2.26 6.68
C ILE A 178 6.02 -1.74 6.08
N VAL A 179 6.43 -2.32 4.95
CA VAL A 179 7.69 -1.98 4.27
C VAL A 179 7.45 -1.79 2.78
N SER A 180 7.59 -0.56 2.32
CA SER A 180 7.37 -0.15 0.92
C SER A 180 8.51 0.74 0.41
N GLY A 181 8.37 1.30 -0.78
CA GLY A 181 9.31 2.25 -1.35
C GLY A 181 9.53 3.48 -0.45
N GLY A 182 8.45 4.02 0.11
CA GLY A 182 8.49 5.25 0.91
C GLY A 182 8.27 5.06 2.41
N ASN A 183 7.93 3.87 2.88
CA ASN A 183 7.56 3.65 4.28
C ASN A 183 8.20 2.40 4.88
N SER A 184 8.65 2.50 6.14
CA SER A 184 9.07 1.37 6.97
C SER A 184 8.56 1.60 8.38
N LEU A 185 7.51 0.85 8.76
CA LEU A 185 6.75 1.04 9.98
C LEU A 185 6.50 -0.29 10.68
N ILE A 186 6.35 -0.24 12.01
CA ILE A 186 5.77 -1.31 12.82
C ILE A 186 4.48 -0.76 13.43
N ALA A 187 3.37 -1.42 13.16
CA ALA A 187 2.04 -1.03 13.60
C ALA A 187 1.43 -2.07 14.53
N ASP A 188 0.81 -1.59 15.59
CA ASP A 188 -0.13 -2.30 16.44
C ASP A 188 -1.53 -2.12 15.85
N VAL A 189 -2.05 -3.16 15.21
CA VAL A 189 -3.37 -3.19 14.57
C VAL A 189 -4.38 -3.73 15.59
N ARG A 190 -5.02 -2.83 16.32
CA ARG A 190 -5.96 -3.15 17.40
C ARG A 190 -7.38 -3.39 16.90
N GLY A 191 -7.71 -2.77 15.77
CA GLY A 191 -8.97 -2.90 15.06
C GLY A 191 -8.80 -2.64 13.58
N TYR A 192 -9.81 -2.85 12.77
CA TYR A 192 -9.75 -2.62 11.32
C TYR A 192 -9.50 -1.15 10.95
N THR A 193 -9.86 -0.22 11.85
CA THR A 193 -9.64 1.22 11.70
C THR A 193 -8.86 1.82 12.88
N ASP A 194 -8.54 1.03 13.90
CA ASP A 194 -7.75 1.44 15.08
C ASP A 194 -6.32 0.88 14.96
N ILE A 195 -5.39 1.74 14.58
CA ILE A 195 -3.99 1.41 14.31
C ILE A 195 -3.11 2.40 15.09
N ARG A 196 -2.05 1.88 15.71
CA ARG A 196 -1.04 2.68 16.40
C ARG A 196 0.34 2.35 15.84
N ILE A 197 1.11 3.38 15.48
CA ILE A 197 2.49 3.21 15.04
C ILE A 197 3.40 3.06 16.28
N LEU A 198 4.11 1.93 16.37
CA LEU A 198 5.05 1.61 17.43
C LEU A 198 6.47 2.04 17.10
N GLY A 199 6.86 1.91 15.82
CA GLY A 199 8.19 2.26 15.34
C GLY A 199 8.17 2.62 13.87
N ARG A 200 9.16 3.40 13.45
CA ARG A 200 9.30 3.88 12.06
C ARG A 200 10.76 4.03 11.67
N SER A 201 11.04 4.08 10.37
CA SER A 201 12.34 4.54 9.94
C SER A 201 12.52 6.02 10.26
N ARG A 202 13.70 6.37 10.77
CA ARG A 202 14.08 7.75 11.12
C ARG A 202 14.71 8.50 9.93
N ASP A 203 14.96 7.78 8.85
CA ASP A 203 15.58 8.30 7.62
C ASP A 203 14.96 7.62 6.38
N ASP A 204 15.78 7.04 5.49
CA ASP A 204 15.32 6.35 4.29
C ASP A 204 14.40 5.16 4.66
N ALA A 205 13.43 4.84 3.80
CA ALA A 205 12.68 3.59 3.89
C ALA A 205 13.53 2.40 3.37
N ALA A 206 13.15 1.18 3.76
CA ALA A 206 13.83 -0.04 3.31
C ALA A 206 13.78 -0.21 1.78
N GLY A 207 12.63 0.07 1.16
CA GLY A 207 12.49 0.02 -0.30
C GLY A 207 13.33 1.07 -1.00
N GLU A 208 13.36 2.28 -0.49
CA GLU A 208 14.24 3.35 -0.98
C GLU A 208 15.73 2.97 -0.86
N CYS A 209 16.12 2.28 0.22
CA CYS A 209 17.46 1.74 0.38
C CYS A 209 17.79 0.70 -0.70
N PHE A 210 16.85 -0.20 -1.03
CA PHE A 210 17.02 -1.15 -2.12
C PHE A 210 17.15 -0.45 -3.47
N ASP A 211 16.29 0.50 -3.80
CA ASP A 211 16.31 1.20 -5.09
C ASP A 211 17.58 2.02 -5.27
N LYS A 212 18.02 2.72 -4.21
CA LYS A 212 19.27 3.48 -4.22
C LYS A 212 20.49 2.56 -4.35
N SER A 213 20.51 1.42 -3.68
CA SER A 213 21.58 0.42 -3.76
C SER A 213 21.63 -0.22 -5.15
N ALA A 214 20.48 -0.60 -5.70
CA ALA A 214 20.36 -1.14 -7.05
C ALA A 214 20.87 -0.17 -8.10
N ARG A 215 20.56 1.11 -7.96
CA ARG A 215 21.08 2.17 -8.86
C ARG A 215 22.61 2.26 -8.83
N VAL A 216 23.21 2.19 -7.64
CA VAL A 216 24.67 2.20 -7.47
C VAL A 216 25.31 0.96 -8.12
N LEU A 217 24.63 -0.17 -8.10
CA LEU A 217 25.04 -1.42 -8.76
C LEU A 217 24.72 -1.47 -10.27
N GLY A 218 24.10 -0.43 -10.82
CA GLY A 218 23.73 -0.38 -12.25
C GLY A 218 22.54 -1.26 -12.64
N LEU A 219 21.67 -1.63 -11.70
CA LEU A 219 20.56 -2.59 -11.91
C LEU A 219 19.25 -1.95 -12.40
N GLY A 220 19.22 -0.70 -12.80
CA GLY A 220 18.01 -0.05 -13.30
C GLY A 220 16.90 0.14 -12.25
N TYR A 221 15.68 0.41 -12.75
CA TYR A 221 14.45 0.65 -11.95
C TYR A 221 13.32 -0.25 -12.46
N PRO A 222 12.46 -0.82 -11.58
CA PRO A 222 12.52 -0.78 -10.11
C PRO A 222 13.67 -1.63 -9.55
N GLY A 223 14.40 -1.06 -8.57
CA GLY A 223 15.65 -1.64 -8.08
C GLY A 223 15.44 -2.86 -7.18
N GLY A 224 14.38 -2.86 -6.36
CA GLY A 224 14.11 -3.94 -5.40
C GLY A 224 14.07 -5.33 -6.02
N PRO A 225 13.21 -5.60 -7.05
CA PRO A 225 13.15 -6.90 -7.72
C PRO A 225 14.46 -7.31 -8.42
N ALA A 226 15.16 -6.33 -9.02
CA ALA A 226 16.42 -6.60 -9.71
C ALA A 226 17.52 -7.01 -8.71
N LEU A 227 17.58 -6.31 -7.57
CA LEU A 227 18.51 -6.61 -6.49
C LEU A 227 18.20 -7.97 -5.84
N ASP A 228 16.93 -8.29 -5.58
CA ASP A 228 16.51 -9.57 -5.03
C ASP A 228 16.92 -10.74 -5.96
N LYS A 229 16.71 -10.60 -7.27
CA LYS A 229 17.13 -11.58 -8.26
C LYS A 229 18.65 -11.79 -8.28
N LEU A 230 19.44 -10.71 -8.23
CA LEU A 230 20.89 -10.78 -8.19
C LEU A 230 21.41 -11.43 -6.91
N ALA A 231 20.80 -11.10 -5.77
CA ALA A 231 21.16 -11.61 -4.45
C ALA A 231 21.07 -13.15 -4.32
N GLN A 232 20.22 -13.81 -5.12
CA GLN A 232 20.02 -15.26 -5.05
C GLN A 232 21.26 -16.09 -5.39
N SER A 233 22.23 -15.52 -6.10
CA SER A 233 23.47 -16.18 -6.48
C SER A 233 24.68 -15.76 -5.64
N GLY A 234 24.50 -14.86 -4.65
CA GLY A 234 25.57 -14.29 -3.86
C GLY A 234 25.73 -14.91 -2.46
N ASP A 235 26.92 -14.71 -1.88
CA ASP A 235 27.19 -15.01 -0.46
C ASP A 235 26.84 -13.80 0.41
N ASP A 236 25.83 -13.95 1.25
CA ASP A 236 25.32 -12.89 2.12
C ASP A 236 26.24 -12.54 3.29
N SER A 237 27.30 -13.33 3.52
CA SER A 237 28.27 -13.13 4.59
C SER A 237 29.52 -12.34 4.18
N LEU A 238 29.71 -12.13 2.86
CA LEU A 238 30.96 -11.56 2.34
C LEU A 238 31.16 -10.08 2.71
N PHE A 239 30.07 -9.30 2.79
CA PHE A 239 30.15 -7.88 3.14
C PHE A 239 29.50 -7.59 4.49
N ASN A 240 30.28 -7.04 5.42
CA ASN A 240 29.76 -6.61 6.72
C ASN A 240 29.17 -5.19 6.60
N LEU A 241 27.84 -5.11 6.46
CA LEU A 241 27.10 -3.86 6.33
C LEU A 241 26.54 -3.41 7.69
N PRO A 242 26.35 -2.11 7.93
CA PRO A 242 25.87 -1.58 9.20
C PRO A 242 24.41 -1.97 9.48
N ARG A 243 24.11 -2.19 10.77
CA ARG A 243 22.76 -2.45 11.31
C ARG A 243 22.50 -1.49 12.46
N PRO A 244 22.09 -0.24 12.16
CA PRO A 244 21.93 0.78 13.18
C PRO A 244 20.90 0.39 14.24
N VAL A 245 21.20 0.72 15.49
CA VAL A 245 20.29 0.67 16.62
C VAL A 245 20.04 2.10 17.08
N ILE A 246 18.80 2.44 17.42
CA ILE A 246 18.41 3.78 17.84
C ILE A 246 18.16 3.74 19.35
N ASP A 247 19.04 4.39 20.11
CA ASP A 247 18.98 4.40 21.56
C ASP A 247 17.66 4.98 22.07
N GLY A 248 17.01 4.26 22.98
CA GLY A 248 15.72 4.64 23.55
C GLY A 248 14.49 4.38 22.66
N PHE A 249 14.67 3.85 21.45
CA PHE A 249 13.60 3.57 20.50
C PHE A 249 13.74 2.15 19.91
N PRO A 250 13.37 1.10 20.65
CA PRO A 250 13.68 -0.29 20.29
C PRO A 250 13.04 -0.76 18.97
N TYR A 251 11.94 -0.13 18.55
CA TYR A 251 11.22 -0.50 17.34
C TYR A 251 11.54 0.39 16.12
N ASP A 252 12.27 1.51 16.33
CA ASP A 252 12.65 2.40 15.24
C ASP A 252 13.80 1.84 14.40
N MET A 253 13.86 2.25 13.15
CA MET A 253 14.77 1.76 12.13
C MET A 253 15.56 2.90 11.50
N SER A 254 16.70 2.57 10.85
CA SER A 254 17.50 3.48 10.04
C SER A 254 18.16 2.69 8.92
N PHE A 255 18.12 3.22 7.68
CA PHE A 255 18.67 2.59 6.48
C PHE A 255 19.66 3.48 5.72
N SER A 256 19.76 4.78 6.04
CA SER A 256 20.66 5.71 5.33
C SER A 256 22.15 5.35 5.48
N GLY A 257 22.54 4.82 6.64
CA GLY A 257 23.90 4.33 6.89
C GLY A 257 24.26 3.12 6.02
N LEU A 258 23.29 2.23 5.79
CA LEU A 258 23.44 1.06 4.91
C LEU A 258 23.71 1.50 3.46
N LYS A 259 22.89 2.42 2.92
CA LYS A 259 23.10 3.01 1.60
C LYS A 259 24.49 3.61 1.46
N THR A 260 24.92 4.41 2.45
CA THR A 260 26.24 5.06 2.42
C THR A 260 27.38 4.02 2.40
N ALA A 261 27.24 2.93 3.16
CA ALA A 261 28.21 1.84 3.15
C ALA A 261 28.32 1.16 1.78
N VAL A 262 27.17 0.91 1.12
CA VAL A 262 27.13 0.33 -0.24
C VAL A 262 27.85 1.25 -1.25
N VAL A 263 27.54 2.55 -1.25
CA VAL A 263 28.19 3.53 -2.12
C VAL A 263 29.72 3.52 -1.92
N ASN A 264 30.18 3.51 -0.67
CA ASN A 264 31.61 3.49 -0.35
C ASN A 264 32.30 2.19 -0.81
N ILE A 265 31.64 1.02 -0.68
CA ILE A 265 32.19 -0.27 -1.14
C ILE A 265 32.40 -0.22 -2.66
N VAL A 266 31.36 0.19 -3.42
CA VAL A 266 31.42 0.26 -4.89
C VAL A 266 32.51 1.25 -5.32
N HIS A 267 32.51 2.44 -4.76
CA HIS A 267 33.49 3.48 -5.12
C HIS A 267 34.94 3.07 -4.80
N ASN A 268 35.16 2.42 -3.65
CA ASN A 268 36.49 1.93 -3.28
C ASN A 268 36.99 0.82 -4.23
N ALA A 269 36.12 -0.09 -4.66
CA ALA A 269 36.45 -1.12 -5.63
C ALA A 269 36.84 -0.50 -6.99
N GLU A 270 36.03 0.47 -7.46
CA GLU A 270 36.31 1.21 -8.70
C GLU A 270 37.66 1.93 -8.65
N GLN A 271 37.95 2.66 -7.56
CA GLN A 271 39.23 3.37 -7.40
C GLN A 271 40.44 2.45 -7.40
N LYS A 272 40.29 1.25 -6.84
CA LYS A 272 41.38 0.26 -6.81
C LYS A 272 41.46 -0.60 -8.06
N GLY A 273 40.48 -0.51 -8.98
CA GLY A 273 40.38 -1.36 -10.16
C GLY A 273 40.09 -2.83 -9.80
N GLU A 274 39.45 -3.07 -8.64
CA GLU A 274 39.06 -4.39 -8.17
C GLU A 274 37.71 -4.79 -8.78
N THR A 275 37.56 -6.07 -9.14
CA THR A 275 36.27 -6.62 -9.56
C THR A 275 35.42 -6.86 -8.32
N LEU A 276 34.28 -6.15 -8.24
CA LEU A 276 33.34 -6.30 -7.13
C LEU A 276 32.41 -7.49 -7.38
N ASP A 277 32.26 -8.37 -6.40
CA ASP A 277 31.21 -9.37 -6.39
C ASP A 277 29.84 -8.71 -6.06
N THR A 278 29.17 -8.25 -7.09
CA THR A 278 27.90 -7.54 -6.99
C THR A 278 26.77 -8.43 -6.49
N ALA A 279 26.81 -9.75 -6.78
CA ALA A 279 25.81 -10.69 -6.30
C ALA A 279 25.88 -10.87 -4.77
N SER A 280 27.10 -11.06 -4.25
CA SER A 280 27.32 -11.16 -2.81
C SER A 280 27.04 -9.83 -2.08
N LEU A 281 27.32 -8.67 -2.72
CA LEU A 281 26.94 -7.39 -2.14
C LEU A 281 25.41 -7.23 -2.09
N ALA A 282 24.69 -7.63 -3.15
CA ALA A 282 23.23 -7.62 -3.17
C ALA A 282 22.63 -8.55 -2.08
N ALA A 283 23.19 -9.75 -1.91
CA ALA A 283 22.78 -10.68 -0.86
C ALA A 283 23.03 -10.12 0.55
N SER A 284 24.21 -9.49 0.77
CA SER A 284 24.56 -8.84 2.04
C SER A 284 23.65 -7.63 2.35
N ILE A 285 23.21 -6.88 1.34
CA ILE A 285 22.24 -5.78 1.49
C ILE A 285 20.88 -6.34 1.94
N ALA A 286 20.36 -7.37 1.27
CA ALA A 286 19.09 -7.98 1.63
C ALA A 286 19.11 -8.56 3.05
N ARG A 287 20.22 -9.22 3.43
CA ARG A 287 20.45 -9.68 4.80
C ARG A 287 20.45 -8.54 5.80
N ALA A 288 21.20 -7.44 5.54
CA ALA A 288 21.29 -6.33 6.46
C ALA A 288 19.92 -5.65 6.69
N VAL A 289 19.11 -5.50 5.64
CA VAL A 289 17.73 -4.99 5.76
C VAL A 289 16.88 -5.95 6.58
N SER A 290 16.96 -7.24 6.34
CA SER A 290 16.24 -8.26 7.13
C SER A 290 16.64 -8.25 8.61
N ASP A 291 17.95 -8.18 8.89
CA ASP A 291 18.49 -8.08 10.26
C ASP A 291 18.06 -6.79 10.99
N ILE A 292 17.66 -5.76 10.27
CA ILE A 292 17.07 -4.54 10.85
C ILE A 292 15.57 -4.74 11.12
N LEU A 293 14.82 -5.36 10.24
CA LEU A 293 13.36 -5.48 10.32
C LEU A 293 12.91 -6.56 11.30
N VAL A 294 13.41 -7.80 11.10
CA VAL A 294 12.88 -8.99 11.78
C VAL A 294 13.02 -8.93 13.31
N PRO A 295 14.18 -8.60 13.89
CA PRO A 295 14.30 -8.58 15.34
C PRO A 295 13.36 -7.57 16.02
N ARG A 296 13.06 -6.46 15.36
CA ARG A 296 12.22 -5.39 15.94
C ARG A 296 10.77 -5.81 16.09
N ILE A 297 10.20 -6.45 15.09
CA ILE A 297 8.82 -6.95 15.20
C ILE A 297 8.73 -8.13 16.17
N MET A 298 9.74 -9.02 16.20
CA MET A 298 9.77 -10.13 17.14
C MET A 298 9.90 -9.63 18.59
N THR A 299 10.72 -8.60 18.83
CA THR A 299 10.81 -7.93 20.14
C THR A 299 9.46 -7.32 20.52
N ALA A 300 8.83 -6.57 19.61
CA ALA A 300 7.51 -5.98 19.85
C ALA A 300 6.44 -7.04 20.14
N ALA A 301 6.46 -8.17 19.42
CA ALA A 301 5.52 -9.27 19.63
C ALA A 301 5.68 -9.90 21.02
N GLY A 302 6.92 -10.15 21.43
CA GLY A 302 7.22 -10.69 22.76
C GLY A 302 6.84 -9.74 23.89
N GLU A 303 7.19 -8.46 23.80
CA GLU A 303 6.91 -7.46 24.82
C GLU A 303 5.42 -7.13 24.97
N LEU A 304 4.67 -7.12 23.86
CA LEU A 304 3.24 -6.80 23.83
C LEU A 304 2.33 -8.03 23.90
N GLY A 305 2.90 -9.24 23.87
CA GLY A 305 2.16 -10.49 23.99
C GLY A 305 1.33 -10.87 22.74
N TYR A 306 1.74 -10.44 21.55
CA TYR A 306 1.08 -10.79 20.30
C TYR A 306 1.56 -12.15 19.78
N SER A 307 0.62 -13.00 19.39
CA SER A 307 0.89 -14.28 18.72
C SER A 307 0.73 -14.21 17.18
N LYS A 308 0.04 -13.17 16.68
CA LYS A 308 -0.18 -12.94 15.24
C LYS A 308 0.68 -11.80 14.75
N ILE A 309 1.41 -12.04 13.67
CA ILE A 309 2.28 -11.06 13.01
C ILE A 309 1.94 -11.03 11.53
N ALA A 310 1.91 -9.86 10.92
CA ALA A 310 1.78 -9.68 9.49
C ALA A 310 2.93 -8.86 8.91
N ILE A 311 3.20 -9.04 7.63
CA ILE A 311 4.07 -8.16 6.85
C ILE A 311 3.28 -7.63 5.65
N ALA A 312 3.51 -6.38 5.25
CA ALA A 312 2.79 -5.71 4.16
C ALA A 312 3.72 -4.76 3.40
N GLY A 313 3.29 -4.35 2.20
CA GLY A 313 4.03 -3.44 1.34
C GLY A 313 4.94 -4.14 0.34
N GLY A 314 5.43 -3.40 -0.67
CA GLY A 314 6.18 -3.95 -1.80
C GLY A 314 7.46 -4.71 -1.41
N VAL A 315 8.14 -4.29 -0.34
CA VAL A 315 9.36 -4.96 0.16
C VAL A 315 9.05 -6.34 0.76
N ALA A 316 7.80 -6.60 1.18
CA ALA A 316 7.36 -7.93 1.60
C ALA A 316 7.43 -8.97 0.47
N ALA A 317 7.62 -8.57 -0.78
CA ALA A 317 7.87 -9.47 -1.91
C ALA A 317 9.32 -10.01 -1.95
N ASN A 318 10.28 -9.35 -1.27
CA ASN A 318 11.68 -9.75 -1.27
C ASN A 318 11.85 -11.16 -0.69
N SER A 319 12.54 -12.04 -1.42
CA SER A 319 12.66 -13.46 -1.11
C SER A 319 13.38 -13.72 0.23
N ARG A 320 14.46 -12.97 0.50
CA ARG A 320 15.21 -13.09 1.75
C ARG A 320 14.40 -12.64 2.95
N ILE A 321 13.75 -11.48 2.87
CA ILE A 321 12.93 -10.94 3.95
C ILE A 321 11.81 -11.93 4.29
N ARG A 322 11.11 -12.49 3.29
CA ARG A 322 10.08 -13.50 3.50
C ARG A 322 10.61 -14.73 4.25
N ALA A 323 11.76 -15.24 3.82
CA ALA A 323 12.36 -16.43 4.43
C ALA A 323 12.75 -16.18 5.90
N ASP A 324 13.36 -15.03 6.19
CA ASP A 324 13.80 -14.69 7.54
C ASP A 324 12.62 -14.43 8.48
N PHE A 325 11.55 -13.77 8.01
CA PHE A 325 10.32 -13.61 8.78
C PHE A 325 9.64 -14.95 9.09
N LEU A 326 9.56 -15.86 8.09
CA LEU A 326 9.00 -17.19 8.27
C LEU A 326 9.77 -17.97 9.34
N LYS A 327 11.09 -17.99 9.20
CA LYS A 327 11.98 -18.68 10.16
C LYS A 327 11.84 -18.13 11.58
N ALA A 328 11.90 -16.81 11.73
CA ALA A 328 11.83 -16.17 13.05
C ALA A 328 10.45 -16.36 13.70
N ALA A 329 9.36 -16.31 12.93
CA ALA A 329 8.03 -16.55 13.43
C ALA A 329 7.85 -18.00 13.89
N GLU A 330 8.35 -18.98 13.11
CA GLU A 330 8.33 -20.40 13.47
C GLU A 330 9.11 -20.66 14.75
N GLU A 331 10.34 -20.15 14.87
CA GLU A 331 11.19 -20.28 16.05
C GLU A 331 10.56 -19.67 17.31
N ALA A 332 9.82 -18.56 17.17
CA ALA A 332 9.13 -17.89 18.27
C ALA A 332 7.71 -18.41 18.55
N GLY A 333 7.17 -19.32 17.71
CA GLY A 333 5.82 -19.86 17.85
C GLY A 333 4.71 -18.85 17.47
N HIS A 334 5.01 -17.88 16.62
CA HIS A 334 4.04 -16.90 16.12
C HIS A 334 3.39 -17.36 14.83
N THR A 335 2.13 -16.98 14.62
CA THR A 335 1.45 -17.12 13.34
C THR A 335 1.79 -15.94 12.45
N LEU A 336 2.42 -16.20 11.29
CA LEU A 336 2.84 -15.16 10.35
C LEU A 336 1.91 -15.12 9.13
N PHE A 337 1.49 -13.90 8.75
CA PHE A 337 0.69 -13.60 7.58
C PHE A 337 1.51 -12.76 6.59
N ILE A 338 1.77 -13.33 5.40
CA ILE A 338 2.52 -12.66 4.32
C ILE A 338 1.66 -12.70 3.06
N PRO A 339 1.23 -11.57 2.49
CA PRO A 339 0.36 -11.58 1.33
C PRO A 339 1.06 -12.21 0.11
N PRO A 340 0.31 -12.81 -0.83
CA PRO A 340 0.87 -13.27 -2.09
C PRO A 340 1.44 -12.08 -2.88
N LEU A 341 2.43 -12.33 -3.74
CA LEU A 341 3.20 -11.30 -4.45
C LEU A 341 2.33 -10.26 -5.14
N LYS A 342 1.21 -10.66 -5.73
CA LYS A 342 0.25 -9.78 -6.41
C LYS A 342 -0.44 -8.74 -5.50
N LEU A 343 -0.41 -8.95 -4.17
CA LEU A 343 -1.00 -8.04 -3.18
C LEU A 343 0.07 -7.30 -2.35
N CYS A 344 1.36 -7.51 -2.61
CA CYS A 344 2.44 -6.79 -1.92
C CYS A 344 2.60 -5.36 -2.43
N GLY A 345 2.57 -5.15 -3.77
CA GLY A 345 2.68 -3.83 -4.39
C GLY A 345 1.39 -3.01 -4.30
N ASP A 346 1.46 -1.79 -4.79
CA ASP A 346 0.32 -0.88 -4.84
C ASP A 346 -0.79 -1.46 -5.71
N ASN A 347 -2.00 -1.53 -5.17
CA ASN A 347 -3.16 -2.08 -5.85
C ASN A 347 -4.46 -1.50 -5.27
N ALA A 348 -5.52 -1.45 -6.07
CA ALA A 348 -6.79 -0.89 -5.61
C ALA A 348 -7.64 -1.86 -4.78
N ALA A 349 -7.38 -3.17 -4.84
CA ALA A 349 -8.11 -4.13 -4.02
C ALA A 349 -7.86 -3.90 -2.52
N MET A 350 -6.62 -3.57 -2.13
CA MET A 350 -6.25 -3.22 -0.75
C MET A 350 -6.99 -1.96 -0.27
N ILE A 351 -7.20 -0.99 -1.18
CA ILE A 351 -7.94 0.24 -0.88
C ILE A 351 -9.44 -0.05 -0.73
N GLY A 352 -10.01 -0.91 -1.58
CA GLY A 352 -11.40 -1.31 -1.46
C GLY A 352 -11.68 -2.15 -0.21
N CYS A 353 -10.71 -2.99 0.19
CA CYS A 353 -10.80 -3.76 1.44
C CYS A 353 -10.79 -2.83 2.66
N GLN A 354 -9.83 -1.92 2.76
CA GLN A 354 -9.79 -0.95 3.86
C GLN A 354 -11.00 -0.03 3.83
N GLY A 355 -11.40 0.44 2.64
CA GLY A 355 -12.57 1.29 2.45
C GLY A 355 -13.86 0.67 2.98
N PHE A 356 -14.02 -0.65 2.84
CA PHE A 356 -15.15 -1.36 3.43
C PHE A 356 -15.18 -1.22 4.97
N TYR A 357 -14.04 -1.40 5.63
CA TYR A 357 -13.97 -1.27 7.09
C TYR A 357 -14.10 0.18 7.56
N GLU A 358 -13.56 1.16 6.82
CA GLU A 358 -13.77 2.58 7.10
C GLU A 358 -15.26 2.94 6.97
N HIS A 359 -15.93 2.47 5.93
CA HIS A 359 -17.38 2.66 5.75
C HIS A 359 -18.20 2.06 6.91
N LEU A 360 -17.88 0.84 7.34
CA LEU A 360 -18.53 0.21 8.48
C LEU A 360 -18.30 0.97 9.80
N ALA A 361 -17.17 1.66 9.93
CA ALA A 361 -16.88 2.57 11.04
C ALA A 361 -17.60 3.93 10.92
N GLY A 362 -18.33 4.17 9.83
CA GLY A 362 -19.06 5.41 9.58
C GLY A 362 -18.22 6.52 8.94
N VAL A 363 -17.03 6.17 8.41
CA VAL A 363 -16.17 7.14 7.73
C VAL A 363 -16.68 7.38 6.30
N SER A 364 -16.93 8.64 5.98
CA SER A 364 -17.23 9.13 4.64
C SER A 364 -16.66 10.54 4.49
N ALA A 365 -16.46 10.98 3.26
CA ALA A 365 -15.95 12.30 2.96
C ALA A 365 -16.92 13.10 2.10
N GLY A 366 -16.94 14.41 2.28
CA GLY A 366 -17.63 15.35 1.40
C GLY A 366 -16.86 15.64 0.10
N MET A 367 -17.43 16.51 -0.73
CA MET A 367 -16.80 16.96 -1.97
C MET A 367 -15.58 17.88 -1.73
N ASP A 368 -15.34 18.28 -0.52
CA ASP A 368 -14.17 19.03 -0.05
C ASP A 368 -12.96 18.16 0.29
N LEU A 369 -13.08 16.80 0.24
CA LEU A 369 -11.95 15.90 0.45
C LEU A 369 -10.71 16.38 -0.29
N ASN A 370 -9.59 16.50 0.42
CA ASN A 370 -8.32 16.88 -0.17
C ASN A 370 -7.30 15.74 -0.08
N ALA A 371 -6.25 15.82 -0.90
CA ALA A 371 -5.11 14.91 -0.86
C ALA A 371 -4.01 15.47 0.06
N TYR A 372 -3.26 14.55 0.71
CA TYR A 372 -2.14 14.91 1.57
C TYR A 372 -0.91 14.09 1.20
N ALA A 373 0.20 14.79 0.87
CA ALA A 373 1.46 14.12 0.53
C ALA A 373 2.04 13.33 1.71
N THR A 374 1.82 13.84 2.92
CA THR A 374 2.24 13.20 4.18
C THR A 374 1.08 13.20 5.16
N LEU A 375 0.86 12.06 5.79
CA LEU A 375 -0.09 11.88 6.89
C LEU A 375 0.36 10.65 7.67
N ASP A 376 0.27 10.69 8.99
CA ASP A 376 0.57 9.52 9.81
C ASP A 376 -0.54 8.47 9.67
N ALA A 377 -0.16 7.18 9.61
CA ALA A 377 -1.10 6.08 9.41
C ALA A 377 -2.07 5.87 10.59
N ASP A 378 -1.70 6.34 11.77
CA ASP A 378 -2.52 6.35 12.98
C ASP A 378 -3.35 7.62 13.17
N ALA A 379 -3.28 8.58 12.22
CA ALA A 379 -4.17 9.73 12.22
C ALA A 379 -5.61 9.30 11.91
N GLU A 380 -6.55 9.76 12.71
CA GLU A 380 -7.98 9.59 12.42
C GLU A 380 -8.41 10.54 11.30
N TYR A 381 -9.26 10.02 10.38
CA TYR A 381 -9.92 10.91 9.43
C TYR A 381 -10.94 11.78 10.18
N THR A 382 -10.76 13.07 10.12
CA THR A 382 -11.72 14.05 10.62
C THR A 382 -12.19 14.92 9.46
N GLU A 383 -13.50 14.92 9.21
CA GLU A 383 -14.12 15.87 8.30
C GLU A 383 -13.89 17.29 8.86
N LYS A 384 -13.28 18.17 8.04
CA LYS A 384 -12.98 19.55 8.47
C LYS A 384 -14.13 20.48 8.17
#